data_c4f62191cf573831eb5ccd577e3e69c2
#
_entry.id   c4f62191cf573831eb5ccd577e3e69c2
#
_cell.length_a   1.000
_cell.length_b   1.000
_cell.length_c   1.000
_cell.angle_alpha   90.00
_cell.angle_beta   90.00
_cell.angle_gamma   90.00
#
_symmetry.space_group_name_H-M   'P 1'
#
loop_
_entity.id
_entity.type
_entity.pdbx_description
1 polymer ?
#
loop_
_entity_poly.entity_id
_entity_poly.type
_entity_poly.pdbx_seq_one_letter_code
_entity_poly.pdbx_strand_id
1 'polypeptide(L)'
;MRGLIIIVIIISCFSCKEDINPFDFNGSNINTNNDTLYFSDPTSFSALHNNIFTPTCANSGCHDGNFEPDFRTIESSYNSLVYQPVIKNDINNSFTYRVDPGNSSKSVLYHRLIVDIDGISGIMPLSAEYNPEHYWYDHEQEYINNIKTWIDDGAKDMFGNLPQLPNDIPLGRGMVVFESGQVNNPLNRNSQNGTVFVPNNLDSIDIWFSVTDDILPANQLSYNKIKISNSLHNFSNILEENLSVLANPISEIGFFSSTNLESFYHRYSLDLSSYNSGDIIYIKIYVKDDVNPITEIPNNGAPFPFIKYFSLTII
;
A
#
# COMPACT_ATOMS: atom_id res chain seq x y z
N MET A 1 20.41 36.49 68.91
CA MET A 1 20.27 35.08 68.61
C MET A 1 19.66 34.92 67.23
N ARG A 2 20.46 34.57 66.22
CA ARG A 2 20.05 34.38 64.82
C ARG A 2 19.92 32.86 64.60
N GLY A 3 18.68 32.37 64.41
CA GLY A 3 18.43 30.98 64.12
C GLY A 3 18.71 30.67 62.63
N LEU A 4 19.58 29.75 62.42
CA LEU A 4 19.93 29.24 61.08
C LEU A 4 18.94 28.13 60.69
N ILE A 5 18.10 28.37 59.72
CA ILE A 5 17.17 27.33 59.17
C ILE A 5 17.95 26.58 58.08
N ILE A 6 18.26 25.33 58.33
CA ILE A 6 18.82 24.41 57.36
C ILE A 6 17.67 23.78 56.57
N ILE A 7 17.53 24.16 55.29
CA ILE A 7 16.59 23.52 54.37
C ILE A 7 17.29 22.29 53.78
N VAL A 8 16.86 21.11 54.14
CA VAL A 8 17.28 19.84 53.54
C VAL A 8 16.46 19.62 52.29
N ILE A 9 17.08 19.80 51.13
CA ILE A 9 16.50 19.46 49.83
C ILE A 9 16.68 17.94 49.65
N ILE A 10 15.56 17.22 49.74
CA ILE A 10 15.50 15.80 49.38
C ILE A 10 15.36 15.74 47.85
N ILE A 11 16.48 15.44 47.15
CA ILE A 11 16.48 15.10 45.74
C ILE A 11 15.97 13.67 45.62
N SER A 12 14.69 13.54 45.30
CA SER A 12 14.13 12.27 44.88
C SER A 12 14.65 11.97 43.45
N CYS A 13 15.67 11.11 43.37
CA CYS A 13 16.05 10.49 42.12
C CYS A 13 14.87 9.61 41.66
N PHE A 14 14.06 10.10 40.76
CA PHE A 14 13.22 9.22 39.95
C PHE A 14 14.18 8.43 39.05
N SER A 15 14.47 7.21 39.47
CA SER A 15 15.04 6.21 38.58
C SER A 15 14.03 5.97 37.49
N CYS A 16 14.33 6.40 36.27
CA CYS A 16 13.69 5.86 35.11
C CYS A 16 13.93 4.35 35.15
N LYS A 17 12.90 3.55 35.36
CA LYS A 17 12.93 2.15 34.96
C LYS A 17 13.18 2.18 33.47
N GLU A 18 14.28 1.63 33.02
CA GLU A 18 14.40 1.23 31.62
C GLU A 18 13.21 0.30 31.34
N ASP A 19 12.34 0.72 30.45
CA ASP A 19 11.36 -0.18 29.87
C ASP A 19 12.16 -1.32 29.24
N ILE A 20 11.93 -2.53 29.72
CA ILE A 20 12.52 -3.73 29.12
C ILE A 20 12.03 -3.74 27.69
N ASN A 21 12.92 -3.41 26.75
CA ASN A 21 12.65 -3.60 25.33
C ASN A 21 12.27 -5.08 25.16
N PRO A 22 11.05 -5.42 24.75
CA PRO A 22 10.63 -6.81 24.58
C PRO A 22 11.48 -7.57 23.57
N PHE A 23 12.36 -6.85 22.85
CA PHE A 23 13.29 -7.40 21.86
C PHE A 23 14.75 -7.43 22.36
N ASP A 24 15.04 -7.07 23.62
CA ASP A 24 16.37 -7.22 24.23
C ASP A 24 16.58 -8.67 24.66
N PHE A 25 17.04 -9.49 23.75
CA PHE A 25 17.44 -10.89 23.97
C PHE A 25 18.76 -10.98 24.75
N ASN A 26 18.84 -10.41 25.94
CA ASN A 26 19.87 -10.75 26.90
C ASN A 26 19.50 -12.09 27.57
N GLY A 27 20.11 -13.16 27.08
CA GLY A 27 19.81 -14.59 27.28
C GLY A 27 19.76 -15.13 28.68
N SER A 28 18.93 -14.65 29.59
CA SER A 28 18.85 -15.21 30.92
C SER A 28 17.48 -15.25 31.59
N ASN A 29 16.35 -15.19 30.88
CA ASN A 29 15.05 -15.61 31.43
C ASN A 29 13.99 -15.81 30.33
N ILE A 30 14.21 -16.74 29.43
CA ILE A 30 13.20 -17.15 28.46
C ILE A 30 12.50 -18.41 28.97
N ASN A 31 11.19 -18.35 29.04
CA ASN A 31 10.34 -19.51 29.37
C ASN A 31 10.41 -20.47 28.19
N THR A 32 11.19 -21.55 28.35
CA THR A 32 11.87 -22.37 27.35
C THR A 32 10.97 -23.26 26.46
N ASN A 33 9.67 -23.09 26.43
CA ASN A 33 8.81 -24.05 25.73
C ASN A 33 8.38 -23.63 24.31
N ASN A 34 8.49 -22.36 23.93
CA ASN A 34 8.14 -21.92 22.57
C ASN A 34 9.30 -21.23 21.81
N ASP A 35 10.26 -20.60 22.51
CA ASP A 35 11.32 -19.84 21.86
C ASP A 35 12.46 -20.72 21.32
N THR A 36 12.64 -21.92 21.87
CA THR A 36 13.64 -22.89 21.38
C THR A 36 13.28 -23.48 20.01
N LEU A 37 12.02 -23.42 19.59
CA LEU A 37 11.60 -23.92 18.26
C LEU A 37 12.03 -22.98 17.12
N TYR A 38 12.02 -21.67 17.36
CA TYR A 38 12.41 -20.70 16.33
C TYR A 38 13.93 -20.63 16.09
N PHE A 39 14.74 -20.89 17.11
CA PHE A 39 16.21 -20.97 16.97
C PHE A 39 16.70 -22.33 16.46
N SER A 40 15.90 -23.38 16.56
CA SER A 40 16.23 -24.71 16.05
C SER A 40 15.93 -24.90 14.57
N ASP A 41 15.04 -24.07 14.00
CA ASP A 41 14.70 -24.11 12.57
C ASP A 41 15.58 -23.11 11.81
N PRO A 42 16.55 -23.59 11.00
CA PRO A 42 17.45 -22.73 10.24
C PRO A 42 16.73 -21.96 9.14
N THR A 43 15.52 -22.32 8.80
CA THR A 43 14.67 -21.65 7.81
C THR A 43 13.74 -20.62 8.42
N SER A 44 13.68 -20.49 9.76
CA SER A 44 12.92 -19.40 10.41
C SER A 44 13.55 -18.03 10.12
N PHE A 45 12.73 -16.98 10.00
CA PHE A 45 13.24 -15.64 9.71
C PHE A 45 14.23 -15.15 10.76
N SER A 46 14.02 -15.48 12.04
CA SER A 46 14.95 -15.17 13.13
C SER A 46 16.32 -15.84 12.94
N ALA A 47 16.35 -17.11 12.52
CA ALA A 47 17.58 -17.81 12.23
C ALA A 47 18.30 -17.23 11.00
N LEU A 48 17.56 -16.94 9.93
CA LEU A 48 18.11 -16.30 8.72
C LEU A 48 18.73 -14.93 9.05
N HIS A 49 18.03 -14.11 9.85
CA HIS A 49 18.53 -12.81 10.25
C HIS A 49 19.82 -12.92 11.05
N ASN A 50 19.83 -13.75 12.11
CA ASN A 50 20.95 -13.84 13.01
C ASN A 50 22.19 -14.54 12.40
N ASN A 51 21.98 -15.56 11.57
CA ASN A 51 23.05 -16.39 11.05
C ASN A 51 23.50 -16.00 9.64
N ILE A 52 22.67 -15.28 8.87
CA ILE A 52 22.96 -14.94 7.48
C ILE A 52 22.95 -13.43 7.28
N PHE A 53 21.79 -12.75 7.47
CA PHE A 53 21.66 -11.35 7.05
C PHE A 53 22.54 -10.41 7.89
N THR A 54 22.54 -10.54 9.21
CA THR A 54 23.36 -9.68 10.08
C THR A 54 24.86 -9.88 9.84
N PRO A 55 25.44 -11.10 9.92
CA PRO A 55 26.88 -11.26 9.78
C PRO A 55 27.40 -11.10 8.35
N THR A 56 26.56 -11.33 7.35
CA THR A 56 26.99 -11.38 5.94
C THR A 56 26.57 -10.16 5.15
N CYS A 57 25.37 -9.64 5.38
CA CYS A 57 24.76 -8.62 4.54
C CYS A 57 24.76 -7.22 5.17
N ALA A 58 24.67 -7.11 6.52
CA ALA A 58 24.62 -5.84 7.25
C ALA A 58 25.99 -5.19 7.48
N ASN A 59 27.04 -5.63 6.78
CA ASN A 59 28.37 -5.06 6.90
C ASN A 59 28.41 -3.58 6.51
N SER A 60 29.34 -2.82 7.14
CA SER A 60 29.50 -1.39 6.87
C SER A 60 29.73 -1.11 5.38
N GLY A 61 28.94 -0.20 4.83
CA GLY A 61 28.94 0.14 3.40
C GLY A 61 28.15 -0.82 2.52
N CYS A 62 27.51 -1.84 3.13
CA CYS A 62 26.58 -2.74 2.46
C CYS A 62 25.15 -2.41 2.89
N HIS A 63 24.38 -3.39 3.37
CA HIS A 63 22.98 -3.21 3.79
C HIS A 63 22.86 -2.80 5.27
N ASP A 64 23.63 -1.78 5.67
CA ASP A 64 23.77 -1.24 7.03
C ASP A 64 22.84 -0.03 7.29
N GLY A 65 21.76 0.11 6.49
CA GLY A 65 20.81 1.20 6.56
C GLY A 65 21.12 2.39 5.67
N ASN A 66 22.22 2.39 4.93
CA ASN A 66 22.53 3.43 3.96
C ASN A 66 21.71 3.28 2.67
N PHE A 67 21.32 2.06 2.34
CA PHE A 67 20.41 1.75 1.22
C PHE A 67 19.68 0.43 1.48
N GLU A 68 18.57 0.25 0.80
CA GLU A 68 17.69 -0.90 0.90
C GLU A 68 18.20 -2.15 0.16
N PRO A 69 17.94 -3.37 0.69
CA PRO A 69 17.27 -3.63 1.97
C PRO A 69 18.14 -3.31 3.18
N ASP A 70 17.55 -3.10 4.36
CA ASP A 70 18.23 -2.79 5.60
C ASP A 70 18.26 -4.02 6.51
N PHE A 71 19.46 -4.57 6.78
CA PHE A 71 19.63 -5.80 7.57
C PHE A 71 20.15 -5.57 9.01
N ARG A 72 20.07 -4.35 9.53
CA ARG A 72 20.57 -4.02 10.87
C ARG A 72 19.75 -4.63 12.00
N THR A 73 18.42 -4.65 11.85
CA THR A 73 17.51 -5.25 12.83
C THR A 73 16.63 -6.29 12.15
N ILE A 74 16.07 -7.20 12.93
CA ILE A 74 15.20 -8.24 12.38
C ILE A 74 13.96 -7.65 11.75
N GLU A 75 13.37 -6.59 12.36
CA GLU A 75 12.20 -5.91 11.83
C GLU A 75 12.52 -5.15 10.54
N SER A 76 13.65 -4.41 10.50
CA SER A 76 14.04 -3.69 9.28
C SER A 76 14.35 -4.66 8.15
N SER A 77 14.96 -5.80 8.44
CA SER A 77 15.23 -6.86 7.46
C SER A 77 13.95 -7.39 6.84
N TYR A 78 12.97 -7.75 7.68
CA TYR A 78 11.70 -8.27 7.20
C TYR A 78 10.92 -7.23 6.40
N ASN A 79 10.75 -6.04 6.96
CA ASN A 79 9.96 -4.97 6.37
C ASN A 79 10.59 -4.39 5.10
N SER A 80 11.92 -4.48 4.93
CA SER A 80 12.59 -4.04 3.71
C SER A 80 12.66 -5.11 2.63
N LEU A 81 12.27 -6.36 2.92
CA LEU A 81 12.29 -7.47 1.98
C LEU A 81 10.90 -7.83 1.44
N VAL A 82 9.96 -8.17 2.36
CA VAL A 82 8.70 -8.82 2.00
C VAL A 82 7.73 -7.82 1.36
N TYR A 83 7.25 -8.16 0.17
CA TYR A 83 6.40 -7.31 -0.67
C TYR A 83 6.97 -5.91 -1.00
N GLN A 84 8.27 -5.71 -0.75
CA GLN A 84 8.89 -4.43 -1.13
C GLN A 84 9.28 -4.41 -2.62
N PRO A 85 9.06 -3.29 -3.30
CA PRO A 85 9.37 -3.18 -4.72
C PRO A 85 10.87 -3.32 -4.98
N VAL A 86 11.20 -3.87 -6.14
CA VAL A 86 12.58 -4.03 -6.59
C VAL A 86 13.18 -2.68 -6.98
N ILE A 87 14.39 -2.36 -6.48
CA ILE A 87 15.11 -1.14 -6.86
C ILE A 87 15.94 -1.37 -8.13
N LYS A 88 16.67 -2.50 -8.18
CA LYS A 88 17.45 -2.90 -9.34
C LYS A 88 16.92 -4.23 -9.87
N ASN A 89 16.36 -4.20 -11.06
CA ASN A 89 15.71 -5.33 -11.69
C ASN A 89 16.60 -5.90 -12.83
N ASP A 90 16.20 -7.01 -13.41
CA ASP A 90 16.77 -7.48 -14.68
C ASP A 90 16.34 -6.57 -15.84
N ILE A 91 16.93 -6.78 -17.02
CA ILE A 91 16.64 -5.96 -18.20
C ILE A 91 15.17 -6.02 -18.66
N ASN A 92 14.44 -7.07 -18.27
CA ASN A 92 13.05 -7.28 -18.65
C ASN A 92 12.06 -6.80 -17.58
N ASN A 93 12.54 -6.29 -16.42
CA ASN A 93 11.73 -5.97 -15.25
C ASN A 93 10.87 -7.16 -14.78
N SER A 94 11.46 -8.36 -14.72
CA SER A 94 10.74 -9.61 -14.47
C SER A 94 10.28 -9.77 -13.02
N PHE A 95 10.83 -8.99 -12.09
CA PHE A 95 10.55 -9.09 -10.68
C PHE A 95 9.72 -7.91 -10.17
N THR A 96 8.68 -8.18 -9.41
CA THR A 96 7.86 -7.15 -8.75
C THR A 96 8.40 -6.84 -7.36
N TYR A 97 8.71 -7.88 -6.58
CA TYR A 97 9.09 -7.75 -5.18
C TYR A 97 10.50 -8.26 -4.90
N ARG A 98 11.12 -7.71 -3.84
CA ARG A 98 12.39 -8.25 -3.31
C ARG A 98 12.20 -9.66 -2.79
N VAL A 99 11.09 -9.91 -2.08
CA VAL A 99 10.58 -11.24 -1.70
C VAL A 99 9.11 -11.32 -2.06
N ASP A 100 8.76 -12.27 -2.91
CA ASP A 100 7.40 -12.66 -3.26
C ASP A 100 7.05 -13.92 -2.46
N PRO A 101 6.28 -13.82 -1.35
CA PRO A 101 6.01 -14.95 -0.46
C PRO A 101 5.39 -16.14 -1.19
N GLY A 102 5.95 -17.32 -0.96
CA GLY A 102 5.55 -18.55 -1.62
C GLY A 102 6.21 -18.77 -3.00
N ASN A 103 7.08 -17.84 -3.47
CA ASN A 103 7.62 -17.92 -4.82
C ASN A 103 9.07 -17.42 -4.91
N SER A 104 10.02 -18.27 -4.57
CA SER A 104 11.45 -17.94 -4.68
C SER A 104 11.88 -17.60 -6.10
N SER A 105 11.24 -18.21 -7.12
CA SER A 105 11.56 -17.95 -8.54
C SER A 105 11.18 -16.56 -9.02
N LYS A 106 10.33 -15.83 -8.28
CA LYS A 106 9.95 -14.44 -8.53
C LYS A 106 10.51 -13.47 -7.50
N SER A 107 11.34 -13.95 -6.57
CA SER A 107 11.94 -13.14 -5.51
C SER A 107 13.35 -12.71 -5.87
N VAL A 108 13.58 -11.40 -5.96
CA VAL A 108 14.91 -10.84 -6.30
C VAL A 108 15.97 -11.27 -5.30
N LEU A 109 15.63 -11.35 -4.00
CA LEU A 109 16.56 -11.78 -2.97
C LEU A 109 17.23 -13.12 -3.32
N TYR A 110 16.44 -14.14 -3.70
CA TYR A 110 16.96 -15.44 -4.08
C TYR A 110 17.86 -15.35 -5.32
N HIS A 111 17.40 -14.62 -6.34
CA HIS A 111 18.17 -14.50 -7.59
C HIS A 111 19.49 -13.76 -7.41
N ARG A 112 19.55 -12.73 -6.55
CA ARG A 112 20.78 -12.01 -6.22
C ARG A 112 21.86 -12.87 -5.58
N LEU A 113 21.48 -14.00 -4.96
CA LEU A 113 22.43 -14.94 -4.35
C LEU A 113 23.01 -15.94 -5.35
N ILE A 114 22.42 -16.10 -6.54
CA ILE A 114 22.78 -17.15 -7.49
C ILE A 114 23.21 -16.61 -8.86
N VAL A 115 22.86 -15.37 -9.19
CA VAL A 115 23.15 -14.77 -10.49
C VAL A 115 23.26 -13.25 -10.38
N ASP A 116 24.12 -12.65 -11.18
CA ASP A 116 24.13 -11.20 -11.39
C ASP A 116 22.94 -10.83 -12.31
N ILE A 117 21.84 -10.39 -11.72
CA ILE A 117 20.56 -10.18 -12.43
C ILE A 117 20.58 -8.98 -13.38
N ASP A 118 21.41 -7.97 -13.13
CA ASP A 118 21.50 -6.76 -13.94
C ASP A 118 22.82 -6.67 -14.75
N GLY A 119 23.72 -7.65 -14.59
CA GLY A 119 25.00 -7.69 -15.27
C GLY A 119 26.02 -6.62 -14.83
N ILE A 120 25.74 -5.93 -13.71
CA ILE A 120 26.55 -4.80 -13.23
C ILE A 120 26.82 -4.89 -11.72
N SER A 121 25.82 -5.33 -10.95
CA SER A 121 25.87 -5.26 -9.49
C SER A 121 26.57 -6.45 -8.82
N GLY A 122 26.90 -7.51 -9.59
CA GLY A 122 27.52 -8.73 -9.07
C GLY A 122 26.55 -9.65 -8.32
N ILE A 123 27.08 -10.79 -7.88
CA ILE A 123 26.37 -11.79 -7.07
C ILE A 123 26.54 -11.45 -5.59
N MET A 124 25.47 -11.52 -4.81
CA MET A 124 25.54 -11.24 -3.39
C MET A 124 25.93 -12.48 -2.58
N PRO A 125 26.68 -12.35 -1.49
CA PRO A 125 27.22 -11.09 -0.98
C PRO A 125 28.51 -10.68 -1.72
N LEU A 126 28.61 -9.40 -2.10
CA LEU A 126 29.77 -8.88 -2.85
C LEU A 126 31.09 -9.05 -2.13
N SER A 127 31.09 -9.05 -0.79
CA SER A 127 32.30 -9.29 0.02
C SER A 127 32.89 -10.67 -0.23
N ALA A 128 32.03 -11.66 -0.51
CA ALA A 128 32.50 -13.02 -0.86
C ALA A 128 33.01 -13.09 -2.30
N GLU A 129 32.40 -12.41 -3.26
CA GLU A 129 32.77 -12.46 -4.69
C GLU A 129 34.25 -12.13 -4.90
N TYR A 130 34.81 -11.23 -4.09
CA TYR A 130 36.20 -10.80 -4.19
C TYR A 130 37.14 -11.46 -3.17
N ASN A 131 36.66 -12.37 -2.34
CA ASN A 131 37.44 -13.07 -1.32
C ASN A 131 37.11 -14.57 -1.31
N PRO A 132 37.94 -15.41 -1.99
CA PRO A 132 37.70 -16.86 -2.07
C PRO A 132 37.77 -17.59 -0.68
N GLU A 133 38.37 -16.96 0.33
CA GLU A 133 38.44 -17.51 1.70
C GLU A 133 37.30 -16.96 2.60
N HIS A 134 36.30 -16.29 2.01
CA HIS A 134 35.19 -15.77 2.78
C HIS A 134 34.36 -16.91 3.37
N TYR A 135 33.98 -16.82 4.63
CA TYR A 135 33.23 -17.86 5.36
C TYR A 135 31.87 -18.19 4.72
N TRP A 136 31.35 -17.34 3.84
CA TRP A 136 30.14 -17.59 3.05
C TRP A 136 30.23 -18.91 2.29
N TYR A 137 31.37 -19.20 1.68
CA TYR A 137 31.55 -20.39 0.84
C TYR A 137 31.51 -21.70 1.62
N ASP A 138 31.81 -21.68 2.92
CA ASP A 138 31.70 -22.85 3.78
C ASP A 138 30.22 -23.27 3.98
N HIS A 139 29.28 -22.33 3.79
CA HIS A 139 27.85 -22.51 4.04
C HIS A 139 26.95 -22.05 2.87
N GLU A 140 27.49 -21.64 1.74
CA GLU A 140 26.78 -20.99 0.64
C GLU A 140 25.51 -21.75 0.24
N GLN A 141 25.64 -23.04 -0.07
CA GLN A 141 24.51 -23.84 -0.51
C GLN A 141 23.44 -24.01 0.57
N GLU A 142 23.86 -24.15 1.81
CA GLU A 142 22.95 -24.23 2.96
C GLU A 142 22.17 -22.92 3.13
N TYR A 143 22.88 -21.79 3.15
CA TYR A 143 22.28 -20.46 3.32
C TYR A 143 21.30 -20.11 2.20
N ILE A 144 21.67 -20.37 0.95
CA ILE A 144 20.80 -20.18 -0.20
C ILE A 144 19.54 -21.07 -0.09
N ASN A 145 19.70 -22.34 0.30
CA ASN A 145 18.58 -23.25 0.46
C ASN A 145 17.67 -22.85 1.63
N ASN A 146 18.20 -22.36 2.74
CA ASN A 146 17.42 -21.89 3.88
C ASN A 146 16.58 -20.66 3.51
N ILE A 147 17.17 -19.70 2.82
CA ILE A 147 16.46 -18.51 2.30
C ILE A 147 15.38 -18.93 1.31
N LYS A 148 15.72 -19.80 0.36
CA LYS A 148 14.77 -20.34 -0.61
C LYS A 148 13.58 -21.00 0.08
N THR A 149 13.84 -21.88 1.04
CA THR A 149 12.80 -22.61 1.79
C THR A 149 11.91 -21.64 2.55
N TRP A 150 12.48 -20.66 3.25
CA TRP A 150 11.71 -19.63 3.92
C TRP A 150 10.77 -18.90 2.98
N ILE A 151 11.25 -18.49 1.79
CA ILE A 151 10.42 -17.82 0.78
C ILE A 151 9.29 -18.72 0.33
N ASP A 152 9.61 -19.97 -0.07
CA ASP A 152 8.64 -20.92 -0.62
C ASP A 152 7.60 -21.37 0.43
N ASP A 153 7.95 -21.37 1.72
CA ASP A 153 7.03 -21.60 2.84
C ASP A 153 6.19 -20.38 3.22
N GLY A 154 6.21 -19.33 2.39
CA GLY A 154 5.37 -18.14 2.52
C GLY A 154 6.02 -16.95 3.21
N ALA A 155 7.36 -16.92 3.34
CA ALA A 155 8.15 -15.82 3.91
C ALA A 155 7.59 -15.32 5.26
N LYS A 156 7.35 -16.24 6.19
CA LYS A 156 6.81 -15.95 7.53
C LYS A 156 7.70 -14.98 8.29
N ASP A 157 7.07 -14.14 9.13
CA ASP A 157 7.76 -13.19 10.00
C ASP A 157 8.50 -13.89 11.16
N MET A 158 9.15 -13.10 12.04
CA MET A 158 9.88 -13.61 13.21
C MET A 158 8.98 -14.34 14.22
N PHE A 159 7.67 -14.18 14.12
CA PHE A 159 6.68 -14.84 14.98
C PHE A 159 6.01 -16.04 14.30
N GLY A 160 6.38 -16.33 13.03
CA GLY A 160 5.81 -17.42 12.23
C GLY A 160 4.49 -17.07 11.54
N ASN A 161 4.10 -15.80 11.50
CA ASN A 161 2.89 -15.36 10.79
C ASN A 161 3.18 -15.20 9.30
N LEU A 162 2.21 -15.58 8.47
CA LEU A 162 2.26 -15.29 7.05
C LEU A 162 2.06 -13.79 6.81
N PRO A 163 2.86 -13.18 5.91
CA PRO A 163 2.64 -11.80 5.52
C PRO A 163 1.34 -11.65 4.73
N GLN A 164 0.74 -10.49 4.89
CA GLN A 164 -0.40 -10.09 4.07
C GLN A 164 0.07 -9.05 3.06
N LEU A 165 -0.39 -9.18 1.82
CA LEU A 165 -0.17 -8.14 0.83
C LEU A 165 -0.86 -6.87 1.32
N PRO A 166 -0.17 -5.72 1.33
CA PRO A 166 -0.84 -4.46 1.58
C PRO A 166 -2.03 -4.33 0.61
N ASN A 167 -3.17 -3.96 1.15
CA ASN A 167 -4.39 -3.71 0.38
C ASN A 167 -4.78 -2.26 0.63
N ASP A 168 -4.59 -1.42 -0.38
CA ASP A 168 -4.96 -0.02 -0.33
C ASP A 168 -6.48 0.14 -0.51
N ILE A 169 -7.02 1.24 0.01
CA ILE A 169 -8.43 1.56 -0.20
C ILE A 169 -8.68 1.87 -1.68
N PRO A 170 -9.87 1.53 -2.22
CA PRO A 170 -10.25 1.91 -3.58
C PRO A 170 -10.08 3.39 -3.87
N LEU A 171 -9.54 3.73 -5.04
CA LEU A 171 -9.24 5.09 -5.46
C LEU A 171 -10.15 5.54 -6.59
N GLY A 172 -10.80 6.71 -6.44
CA GLY A 172 -11.53 7.36 -7.52
C GLY A 172 -10.57 7.90 -8.59
N ARG A 173 -10.82 7.54 -9.85
CA ARG A 173 -10.01 7.97 -11.01
C ARG A 173 -10.71 9.01 -11.86
N GLY A 174 -12.04 9.00 -11.88
CA GLY A 174 -12.77 9.97 -12.67
C GLY A 174 -14.30 9.84 -12.60
N MET A 175 -14.95 10.86 -13.12
CA MET A 175 -16.39 10.92 -13.37
C MET A 175 -16.62 11.53 -14.76
N VAL A 176 -17.44 10.92 -15.57
CA VAL A 176 -17.89 11.48 -16.86
C VAL A 176 -19.40 11.41 -16.95
N VAL A 177 -20.01 12.29 -17.74
CA VAL A 177 -21.45 12.40 -17.84
C VAL A 177 -21.87 12.44 -19.29
N PHE A 178 -22.91 11.71 -19.63
CA PHE A 178 -23.52 11.68 -20.97
C PHE A 178 -24.99 12.01 -20.86
N GLU A 179 -25.57 12.43 -21.95
CA GLU A 179 -27.00 12.35 -22.13
C GLU A 179 -27.46 10.88 -22.00
N SER A 180 -28.61 10.66 -21.37
CA SER A 180 -29.03 9.30 -21.04
C SER A 180 -29.15 8.41 -22.28
N GLY A 181 -28.58 7.20 -22.16
CA GLY A 181 -28.51 6.23 -23.25
C GLY A 181 -27.38 6.48 -24.26
N GLN A 182 -26.60 7.55 -24.11
CA GLN A 182 -25.40 7.83 -24.93
C GLN A 182 -24.14 7.40 -24.20
N VAL A 183 -23.12 7.02 -24.97
CA VAL A 183 -21.77 6.70 -24.46
C VAL A 183 -20.67 7.35 -25.32
N ASN A 184 -21.06 8.19 -26.25
CA ASN A 184 -20.17 8.96 -27.09
C ASN A 184 -20.42 10.44 -26.81
N ASN A 185 -19.37 11.27 -26.87
CA ASN A 185 -19.45 12.71 -26.64
C ASN A 185 -19.92 13.06 -25.21
N PRO A 186 -19.04 12.90 -24.21
CA PRO A 186 -19.36 13.30 -22.84
C PRO A 186 -19.71 14.79 -22.76
N LEU A 187 -20.55 15.17 -21.82
CA LEU A 187 -20.89 16.56 -21.55
C LEU A 187 -19.64 17.34 -21.11
N ASN A 188 -19.55 18.59 -21.55
CA ASN A 188 -18.38 19.43 -21.31
C ASN A 188 -18.27 19.85 -19.85
N ARG A 189 -17.03 20.02 -19.40
CA ARG A 189 -16.70 20.65 -18.12
C ARG A 189 -16.39 22.12 -18.33
N ASN A 190 -16.56 22.93 -17.27
CA ASN A 190 -16.16 24.36 -17.30
C ASN A 190 -14.64 24.54 -17.38
N SER A 191 -13.85 23.51 -17.03
CA SER A 191 -12.40 23.40 -17.18
C SER A 191 -12.02 21.92 -17.06
N GLN A 192 -10.79 21.54 -17.37
CA GLN A 192 -10.34 20.16 -17.32
C GLN A 192 -10.72 19.43 -16.01
N ASN A 193 -10.57 20.09 -14.86
CA ASN A 193 -10.86 19.55 -13.53
C ASN A 193 -12.07 20.25 -12.87
N GLY A 194 -12.96 20.82 -13.67
CA GLY A 194 -14.11 21.55 -13.18
C GLY A 194 -15.40 20.75 -13.13
N THR A 195 -16.48 21.40 -12.74
CA THR A 195 -17.83 20.83 -12.77
C THR A 195 -18.27 20.50 -14.20
N VAL A 196 -19.11 19.49 -14.37
CA VAL A 196 -19.75 19.20 -15.66
C VAL A 196 -20.91 20.15 -15.86
N PHE A 197 -21.02 20.77 -17.03
CA PHE A 197 -22.16 21.56 -17.42
C PHE A 197 -23.24 20.68 -18.01
N VAL A 198 -24.41 20.69 -17.41
CA VAL A 198 -25.56 19.89 -17.81
C VAL A 198 -26.65 20.83 -18.36
N PRO A 199 -27.02 20.73 -19.65
CA PRO A 199 -28.09 21.52 -20.21
C PRO A 199 -29.45 21.25 -19.55
N ASN A 200 -30.20 22.30 -19.20
CA ASN A 200 -31.49 22.19 -18.50
C ASN A 200 -32.63 21.65 -19.33
N ASN A 201 -32.41 21.44 -20.63
CA ASN A 201 -33.39 20.85 -21.55
C ASN A 201 -33.25 19.32 -21.65
N LEU A 202 -32.33 18.70 -20.92
CA LEU A 202 -32.22 17.24 -20.85
C LEU A 202 -33.19 16.69 -19.79
N ASP A 203 -33.87 15.60 -20.08
CA ASP A 203 -34.71 14.90 -19.10
C ASP A 203 -33.93 14.09 -18.10
N SER A 204 -32.84 13.48 -18.57
CA SER A 204 -31.98 12.61 -17.75
C SER A 204 -30.56 12.51 -18.30
N ILE A 205 -29.62 12.12 -17.42
CA ILE A 205 -28.21 11.92 -17.75
C ILE A 205 -27.72 10.61 -17.18
N ASP A 206 -26.68 10.05 -17.80
CA ASP A 206 -25.93 8.90 -17.29
C ASP A 206 -24.56 9.37 -16.76
N ILE A 207 -24.35 9.18 -15.47
CA ILE A 207 -23.10 9.54 -14.77
C ILE A 207 -22.28 8.26 -14.60
N TRP A 208 -21.05 8.28 -15.07
CA TRP A 208 -20.15 7.16 -15.01
C TRP A 208 -18.95 7.47 -14.13
N PHE A 209 -18.49 6.46 -13.38
CA PHE A 209 -17.39 6.58 -12.45
C PHE A 209 -16.31 5.55 -12.76
N SER A 210 -15.06 6.02 -12.70
CA SER A 210 -13.87 5.19 -12.72
C SER A 210 -13.30 5.09 -11.31
N VAL A 211 -13.12 3.86 -10.86
CA VAL A 211 -12.49 3.50 -9.60
C VAL A 211 -11.42 2.46 -9.91
N THR A 212 -10.32 2.48 -9.19
CA THR A 212 -9.29 1.44 -9.23
C THR A 212 -9.02 0.93 -7.84
N ASP A 213 -8.60 -0.31 -7.76
CA ASP A 213 -8.17 -0.99 -6.57
C ASP A 213 -6.88 -1.76 -6.91
N ASP A 214 -6.04 -2.01 -5.93
CA ASP A 214 -4.74 -2.69 -6.13
C ASP A 214 -4.87 -4.21 -6.20
N ILE A 215 -5.94 -4.78 -5.64
CA ILE A 215 -6.20 -6.23 -5.59
C ILE A 215 -7.39 -6.62 -6.46
N LEU A 216 -8.53 -5.92 -6.33
CA LEU A 216 -9.76 -6.30 -7.00
C LEU A 216 -9.98 -5.52 -8.32
N PRO A 217 -10.43 -6.19 -9.38
CA PRO A 217 -10.98 -5.49 -10.53
C PRO A 217 -12.13 -4.57 -10.12
N ALA A 218 -12.19 -3.37 -10.68
CA ALA A 218 -13.17 -2.35 -10.29
C ALA A 218 -14.64 -2.84 -10.35
N ASN A 219 -14.96 -3.73 -11.29
CA ASN A 219 -16.31 -4.32 -11.43
C ASN A 219 -16.60 -5.45 -10.41
N GLN A 220 -15.65 -5.78 -9.56
CA GLN A 220 -15.82 -6.74 -8.46
C GLN A 220 -15.91 -6.07 -7.10
N LEU A 221 -15.74 -4.75 -7.04
CA LEU A 221 -15.95 -3.99 -5.81
C LEU A 221 -17.39 -4.14 -5.34
N SER A 222 -17.56 -4.20 -4.02
CA SER A 222 -18.87 -4.31 -3.36
C SER A 222 -19.36 -2.95 -2.85
N TYR A 223 -20.56 -2.92 -2.25
CA TYR A 223 -21.18 -1.72 -1.70
C TYR A 223 -21.22 -0.53 -2.66
N ASN A 224 -21.64 -0.78 -3.90
CA ASN A 224 -21.67 0.22 -4.95
C ASN A 224 -22.86 1.17 -4.76
N LYS A 225 -22.65 2.30 -4.08
CA LYS A 225 -23.67 3.28 -3.72
C LYS A 225 -23.29 4.68 -4.16
N ILE A 226 -24.30 5.55 -4.25
CA ILE A 226 -24.16 6.97 -4.57
C ILE A 226 -25.02 7.80 -3.63
N LYS A 227 -24.54 8.99 -3.29
CA LYS A 227 -25.33 10.07 -2.68
C LYS A 227 -25.20 11.32 -3.54
N ILE A 228 -26.30 12.04 -3.70
CA ILE A 228 -26.39 13.26 -4.49
C ILE A 228 -26.96 14.36 -3.61
N SER A 229 -26.28 15.51 -3.55
CA SER A 229 -26.67 16.64 -2.69
C SER A 229 -26.47 17.98 -3.38
N ASN A 230 -27.37 18.93 -3.12
CA ASN A 230 -27.20 20.32 -3.52
C ASN A 230 -26.25 21.09 -2.60
N SER A 231 -25.73 20.46 -1.55
CA SER A 231 -24.80 21.05 -0.59
C SER A 231 -23.57 20.18 -0.41
N LEU A 232 -22.39 20.80 -0.54
CA LEU A 232 -21.11 20.13 -0.36
C LEU A 232 -20.95 19.47 1.02
N HIS A 233 -21.61 19.99 2.05
CA HIS A 233 -21.43 19.58 3.45
C HIS A 233 -22.60 18.77 4.02
N ASN A 234 -23.63 18.48 3.24
CA ASN A 234 -24.84 17.83 3.73
C ASN A 234 -25.08 16.49 3.04
N PHE A 235 -24.25 15.48 3.35
CA PHE A 235 -24.42 14.12 2.85
C PHE A 235 -24.93 13.13 3.92
N SER A 236 -24.91 13.50 5.19
CA SER A 236 -25.27 12.61 6.29
C SER A 236 -26.72 12.14 6.26
N ASN A 237 -27.63 13.02 5.82
CA ASN A 237 -29.07 12.74 5.76
C ASN A 237 -29.55 12.34 4.35
N ILE A 238 -28.65 12.23 3.37
CA ILE A 238 -29.01 11.81 2.01
C ILE A 238 -29.08 10.29 1.97
N LEU A 239 -30.16 9.79 1.41
CA LEU A 239 -30.32 8.35 1.17
C LEU A 239 -29.31 7.87 0.12
N GLU A 240 -28.81 6.67 0.35
CA GLU A 240 -27.93 5.99 -0.60
C GLU A 240 -28.76 5.31 -1.69
N GLU A 241 -28.36 5.51 -2.93
CA GLU A 241 -28.90 4.81 -4.07
C GLU A 241 -27.88 3.83 -4.65
N ASN A 242 -28.34 2.87 -5.46
CA ASN A 242 -27.45 1.85 -6.03
C ASN A 242 -26.79 2.37 -7.31
N LEU A 243 -25.49 2.15 -7.43
CA LEU A 243 -24.79 2.20 -8.72
C LEU A 243 -25.01 0.89 -9.48
N SER A 244 -25.23 1.00 -10.78
CA SER A 244 -25.14 -0.14 -11.69
C SER A 244 -23.69 -0.41 -12.02
N VAL A 245 -23.22 -1.65 -11.84
CA VAL A 245 -21.87 -2.08 -12.23
C VAL A 245 -21.98 -2.89 -13.52
N LEU A 246 -21.26 -2.46 -14.55
CA LEU A 246 -21.33 -3.08 -15.87
C LEU A 246 -20.16 -4.03 -16.09
N ALA A 247 -20.40 -5.09 -16.84
CA ALA A 247 -19.34 -6.05 -17.18
C ALA A 247 -18.31 -5.45 -18.15
N ASN A 248 -18.76 -4.56 -19.07
CA ASN A 248 -17.90 -3.90 -20.03
C ASN A 248 -17.83 -2.40 -19.68
N PRO A 249 -16.63 -1.85 -19.47
CA PRO A 249 -16.47 -0.44 -19.18
C PRO A 249 -16.58 0.42 -20.44
N ILE A 250 -16.85 1.70 -20.24
CA ILE A 250 -16.49 2.71 -21.23
C ILE A 250 -15.08 3.23 -20.92
N SER A 251 -14.42 3.80 -21.92
CA SER A 251 -13.06 4.35 -21.79
C SER A 251 -13.08 5.84 -22.05
N GLU A 252 -12.72 6.63 -21.03
CA GLU A 252 -12.68 8.09 -21.10
C GLU A 252 -11.51 8.65 -20.28
N ILE A 253 -11.21 9.94 -20.46
CA ILE A 253 -10.16 10.61 -19.70
C ILE A 253 -10.62 10.81 -18.24
N GLY A 254 -9.78 10.41 -17.29
CA GLY A 254 -10.02 10.60 -15.87
C GLY A 254 -9.50 11.94 -15.33
N PHE A 255 -9.50 12.07 -13.99
CA PHE A 255 -9.06 13.30 -13.32
C PHE A 255 -7.54 13.52 -13.38
N PHE A 256 -6.75 12.46 -13.26
CA PHE A 256 -5.30 12.56 -13.04
C PHE A 256 -4.47 12.69 -14.32
N SER A 257 -5.08 12.56 -15.49
CA SER A 257 -4.39 12.65 -16.78
C SER A 257 -5.24 13.38 -17.80
N SER A 258 -4.60 14.07 -18.72
CA SER A 258 -5.26 14.67 -19.89
C SER A 258 -5.18 13.78 -21.14
N THR A 259 -4.50 12.64 -21.06
CA THR A 259 -4.23 11.76 -22.21
C THR A 259 -4.50 10.30 -21.94
N ASN A 260 -4.37 9.83 -20.70
CA ASN A 260 -4.56 8.42 -20.38
C ASN A 260 -6.04 8.15 -20.15
N LEU A 261 -6.53 7.11 -20.83
CA LEU A 261 -7.89 6.63 -20.67
C LEU A 261 -8.00 5.80 -19.40
N GLU A 262 -9.09 6.01 -18.68
CA GLU A 262 -9.51 5.22 -17.53
C GLU A 262 -10.71 4.36 -17.90
N SER A 263 -10.95 3.26 -17.16
CA SER A 263 -12.10 2.38 -17.36
C SER A 263 -13.22 2.74 -16.38
N PHE A 264 -14.41 3.01 -16.90
CA PHE A 264 -15.58 3.42 -16.13
C PHE A 264 -16.58 2.26 -16.10
N TYR A 265 -16.72 1.58 -14.98
CA TYR A 265 -17.62 0.44 -14.80
C TYR A 265 -18.92 0.79 -14.07
N HIS A 266 -18.90 1.84 -13.24
CA HIS A 266 -20.01 2.20 -12.37
C HIS A 266 -20.85 3.28 -13.01
N ARG A 267 -22.18 3.09 -13.07
CA ARG A 267 -23.11 4.04 -13.69
C ARG A 267 -24.27 4.33 -12.77
N TYR A 268 -24.72 5.59 -12.82
CA TYR A 268 -25.96 6.05 -12.23
C TYR A 268 -26.73 6.91 -13.26
N SER A 269 -28.03 6.63 -13.43
CA SER A 269 -28.90 7.44 -14.25
C SER A 269 -29.68 8.43 -13.39
N LEU A 270 -29.49 9.73 -13.62
CA LEU A 270 -30.09 10.81 -12.85
C LEU A 270 -31.22 11.46 -13.65
N ASP A 271 -32.42 11.48 -13.07
CA ASP A 271 -33.57 12.27 -13.56
C ASP A 271 -33.36 13.74 -13.19
N LEU A 272 -33.49 14.62 -14.15
CA LEU A 272 -33.26 16.06 -13.99
C LEU A 272 -34.52 16.87 -13.72
N SER A 273 -35.70 16.26 -13.68
CA SER A 273 -37.00 16.95 -13.56
C SER A 273 -37.14 17.81 -12.30
N SER A 274 -36.35 17.53 -11.25
CA SER A 274 -36.35 18.26 -9.97
C SER A 274 -35.28 19.36 -9.87
N TYR A 275 -34.46 19.55 -10.90
CA TYR A 275 -33.35 20.51 -10.90
C TYR A 275 -33.63 21.69 -11.84
N ASN A 276 -33.09 22.86 -11.46
CA ASN A 276 -33.26 24.09 -12.21
C ASN A 276 -31.93 24.65 -12.69
N SER A 277 -31.98 25.49 -13.73
CA SER A 277 -30.78 26.24 -14.17
C SER A 277 -30.17 27.03 -13.01
N GLY A 278 -28.90 26.93 -12.83
CA GLY A 278 -28.12 27.48 -11.71
C GLY A 278 -27.87 26.52 -10.54
N ASP A 279 -28.56 25.37 -10.50
CA ASP A 279 -28.31 24.38 -9.44
C ASP A 279 -26.92 23.77 -9.57
N ILE A 280 -26.27 23.57 -8.42
CA ILE A 280 -25.01 22.83 -8.30
C ILE A 280 -25.30 21.54 -7.54
N ILE A 281 -24.86 20.44 -8.11
CA ILE A 281 -25.09 19.10 -7.59
C ILE A 281 -23.73 18.48 -7.26
N TYR A 282 -23.52 18.08 -6.01
CA TYR A 282 -22.34 17.38 -5.54
C TYR A 282 -22.64 15.89 -5.45
N ILE A 283 -21.65 15.08 -5.80
CA ILE A 283 -21.80 13.63 -5.89
C ILE A 283 -20.71 12.97 -5.06
N LYS A 284 -21.11 11.95 -4.30
CA LYS A 284 -20.20 11.02 -3.63
C LYS A 284 -20.60 9.60 -3.96
N ILE A 285 -19.63 8.78 -4.25
CA ILE A 285 -19.84 7.33 -4.39
C ILE A 285 -19.19 6.59 -3.22
N TYR A 286 -19.70 5.42 -2.96
CA TYR A 286 -19.27 4.54 -1.86
C TYR A 286 -19.05 3.16 -2.43
N VAL A 287 -17.82 2.67 -2.28
CA VAL A 287 -17.41 1.34 -2.75
C VAL A 287 -16.67 0.63 -1.63
N LYS A 288 -16.55 -0.68 -1.72
CA LYS A 288 -15.82 -1.48 -0.76
C LYS A 288 -15.09 -2.61 -1.47
N ASP A 289 -13.83 -2.81 -1.14
CA ASP A 289 -13.08 -4.03 -1.40
C ASP A 289 -13.38 -5.12 -0.34
N ASP A 290 -12.62 -6.22 -0.35
CA ASP A 290 -12.87 -7.35 0.55
C ASP A 290 -12.33 -7.10 1.97
N VAL A 291 -11.38 -6.19 2.16
CA VAL A 291 -10.61 -6.03 3.40
C VAL A 291 -10.88 -4.70 4.09
N ASN A 292 -10.88 -3.61 3.32
CA ASN A 292 -10.98 -2.26 3.87
C ASN A 292 -12.42 -1.87 4.23
N PRO A 293 -12.61 -0.86 5.08
CA PRO A 293 -13.92 -0.24 5.30
C PRO A 293 -14.48 0.35 4.00
N ILE A 294 -15.78 0.70 4.02
CA ILE A 294 -16.41 1.42 2.91
C ILE A 294 -15.63 2.70 2.62
N THR A 295 -15.21 2.85 1.38
CA THR A 295 -14.48 4.02 0.89
C THR A 295 -15.44 5.04 0.28
N GLU A 296 -15.39 6.27 0.77
CA GLU A 296 -16.12 7.43 0.24
C GLU A 296 -15.27 8.16 -0.80
N ILE A 297 -15.80 8.41 -1.98
CA ILE A 297 -15.12 9.08 -3.11
C ILE A 297 -16.01 10.20 -3.69
N PRO A 298 -15.57 11.45 -3.71
CA PRO A 298 -14.45 12.00 -2.96
C PRO A 298 -14.72 11.96 -1.45
N ASN A 299 -13.69 11.70 -0.66
CA ASN A 299 -13.80 11.79 0.81
C ASN A 299 -13.72 13.24 1.29
N ASN A 300 -14.03 13.48 2.58
CA ASN A 300 -14.03 14.82 3.16
C ASN A 300 -12.63 15.48 3.25
N GLY A 301 -11.56 14.70 3.13
CA GLY A 301 -10.17 15.18 3.09
C GLY A 301 -9.61 15.38 1.68
N ALA A 302 -10.41 15.09 0.64
CA ALA A 302 -9.95 15.23 -0.74
C ALA A 302 -9.67 16.69 -1.11
N PRO A 303 -8.70 16.97 -1.98
CA PRO A 303 -8.46 18.31 -2.50
C PRO A 303 -9.70 18.88 -3.19
N PHE A 304 -9.97 20.19 -2.97
CA PHE A 304 -11.16 20.82 -3.54
C PHE A 304 -11.30 20.67 -5.08
N PRO A 305 -10.23 20.70 -5.90
CA PRO A 305 -10.36 20.42 -7.33
C PRO A 305 -10.94 19.01 -7.63
N PHE A 306 -10.60 18.01 -6.83
CA PHE A 306 -11.16 16.65 -6.98
C PHE A 306 -12.61 16.59 -6.55
N ILE A 307 -12.97 17.26 -5.45
CA ILE A 307 -14.37 17.38 -5.01
C ILE A 307 -15.20 18.10 -6.08
N LYS A 308 -14.69 19.20 -6.64
CA LYS A 308 -15.36 19.96 -7.71
C LYS A 308 -15.52 19.14 -8.99
N TYR A 309 -14.57 18.26 -9.29
CA TYR A 309 -14.65 17.37 -10.44
C TYR A 309 -15.85 16.40 -10.34
N PHE A 310 -16.25 16.01 -9.13
CA PHE A 310 -17.43 15.21 -8.83
C PHE A 310 -18.67 16.10 -8.60
N SER A 311 -18.86 17.09 -9.42
CA SER A 311 -20.05 17.95 -9.37
C SER A 311 -20.60 18.27 -10.74
N LEU A 312 -21.90 18.63 -10.78
CA LEU A 312 -22.63 19.08 -11.95
C LEU A 312 -23.09 20.52 -11.72
N THR A 313 -23.24 21.27 -12.79
CA THR A 313 -23.92 22.57 -12.80
C THR A 313 -24.97 22.56 -13.92
N ILE A 314 -26.24 22.77 -13.58
CA ILE A 314 -27.33 22.86 -14.54
C ILE A 314 -27.29 24.23 -15.23
N ILE A 315 -27.22 24.31 -16.54
CA ILE A 315 -27.05 25.54 -17.31
C ILE A 315 -28.21 25.76 -18.29
#